data_e141296e75a198f76e8e548e22ce5831
#
_entry.id   e141296e75a198f76e8e548e22ce5831
#
_cell.length_a   1.000
_cell.length_b   1.000
_cell.length_c   1.000
_cell.angle_alpha   90.00
_cell.angle_beta   90.00
_cell.angle_gamma   90.00
#
_symmetry.space_group_name_H-M   'P 1'
#
loop_
_entity.id
_entity.type
_entity.pdbx_description
1 polymer ?
#
loop_
_entity_poly.entity_id
_entity_poly.type
_entity_poly.pdbx_seq_one_letter_code
_entity_poly.pdbx_strand_id
1 'polypeptide(L)'
;MKKLVVVFSLACVIVLMGSCSSSSSGDPKATLLAFFDAMSKKDMESVRKLTTSESKGMIDMMQMGMSMAKDKTALAKYDKSNMEIGEAVINGDEATVVAKEKTSGESVTFSLKKQEGAWKVAFDMGSMMEMATDKMKEKGVGADSLKMIMNEMKNLNIDSLQKVLKEGIKAMDSAK
;
A
#
# COMPACT_ATOMS: atom_id res chain seq x y z
N MET A 1 -36.63 -27.47 58.32
CA MET A 1 -35.33 -28.03 57.87
C MET A 1 -35.06 -27.44 56.51
N LYS A 2 -34.16 -26.54 56.56
CA LYS A 2 -33.85 -25.62 55.42
C LYS A 2 -32.87 -26.31 54.49
N LYS A 3 -33.25 -26.60 53.29
CA LYS A 3 -32.31 -27.07 52.28
C LYS A 3 -31.97 -25.92 51.34
N LEU A 4 -30.79 -25.45 51.53
CA LEU A 4 -30.10 -24.45 50.76
C LEU A 4 -29.87 -25.00 49.35
N VAL A 5 -30.56 -24.41 48.36
CA VAL A 5 -30.27 -24.68 46.96
C VAL A 5 -29.26 -23.64 46.53
N VAL A 6 -28.00 -24.04 46.54
CA VAL A 6 -26.94 -23.24 45.93
C VAL A 6 -27.02 -23.44 44.43
N VAL A 7 -27.60 -22.47 43.77
CA VAL A 7 -27.56 -22.38 42.31
C VAL A 7 -26.14 -21.95 41.93
N PHE A 8 -25.38 -22.93 41.54
CA PHE A 8 -24.04 -22.72 40.97
C PHE A 8 -24.21 -22.14 39.56
N SER A 9 -24.29 -20.80 39.51
CA SER A 9 -24.24 -20.07 38.25
C SER A 9 -22.81 -20.10 37.74
N LEU A 10 -22.50 -21.12 36.95
CA LEU A 10 -21.26 -21.23 36.22
C LEU A 10 -21.31 -20.20 35.08
N ALA A 11 -20.88 -18.98 35.37
CA ALA A 11 -20.63 -17.95 34.37
C ALA A 11 -19.49 -18.45 33.50
N CYS A 12 -19.85 -18.99 32.34
CA CYS A 12 -18.95 -19.34 31.29
C CYS A 12 -18.42 -18.01 30.68
N VAL A 13 -17.35 -17.49 31.28
CA VAL A 13 -16.58 -16.39 30.68
C VAL A 13 -15.86 -16.99 29.47
N ILE A 14 -16.53 -16.96 28.34
CA ILE A 14 -15.89 -17.18 27.06
C ILE A 14 -14.98 -15.96 26.82
N VAL A 15 -13.73 -16.08 27.23
CA VAL A 15 -12.68 -15.21 26.80
C VAL A 15 -12.49 -15.50 25.31
N LEU A 16 -13.23 -14.76 24.49
CA LEU A 16 -12.92 -14.60 23.08
C LEU A 16 -11.55 -13.92 23.02
N MET A 17 -10.50 -14.72 23.07
CA MET A 17 -9.21 -14.32 22.57
C MET A 17 -9.39 -14.10 21.06
N GLY A 18 -10.06 -12.98 20.73
CA GLY A 18 -10.02 -12.42 19.40
C GLY A 18 -8.56 -12.24 19.07
N SER A 19 -8.06 -13.13 18.25
CA SER A 19 -6.83 -12.93 17.51
C SER A 19 -6.95 -11.54 16.88
N CYS A 20 -6.36 -10.52 17.51
CA CYS A 20 -6.11 -9.25 16.90
C CYS A 20 -5.04 -9.47 15.81
N SER A 21 -5.47 -10.08 14.70
CA SER A 21 -4.86 -9.69 13.44
C SER A 21 -5.20 -8.20 13.36
N SER A 22 -4.18 -7.38 13.47
CA SER A 22 -4.26 -5.92 13.40
C SER A 22 -4.83 -5.52 12.03
N SER A 23 -6.15 -5.66 11.90
CA SER A 23 -6.88 -5.00 10.84
C SER A 23 -6.84 -3.52 11.20
N SER A 24 -6.01 -2.78 10.49
CA SER A 24 -5.89 -1.32 10.52
C SER A 24 -7.18 -0.63 10.04
N SER A 25 -8.33 -1.13 10.50
CA SER A 25 -9.65 -0.70 10.06
C SER A 25 -10.01 0.73 10.47
N GLY A 26 -9.25 1.33 11.39
CA GLY A 26 -9.59 2.62 11.98
C GLY A 26 -8.61 3.77 11.72
N ASP A 27 -7.36 3.51 11.30
CA ASP A 27 -6.32 4.53 11.18
C ASP A 27 -5.54 4.42 9.86
N PRO A 28 -5.63 5.43 8.96
CA PRO A 28 -4.89 5.43 7.71
C PRO A 28 -3.37 5.40 7.91
N LYS A 29 -2.86 6.07 8.93
CA LYS A 29 -1.43 6.09 9.25
C LYS A 29 -0.94 4.69 9.65
N ALA A 30 -1.68 3.99 10.50
CA ALA A 30 -1.37 2.61 10.88
C ALA A 30 -1.42 1.66 9.68
N THR A 31 -2.37 1.86 8.76
CA THR A 31 -2.47 1.10 7.50
C THR A 31 -1.23 1.29 6.63
N LEU A 32 -0.78 2.53 6.46
CA LEU A 32 0.42 2.84 5.67
C LEU A 32 1.69 2.24 6.32
N LEU A 33 1.81 2.30 7.65
CA LEU A 33 2.91 1.66 8.38
C LEU A 33 2.92 0.14 8.18
N ALA A 34 1.74 -0.50 8.24
CA ALA A 34 1.61 -1.93 8.00
C ALA A 34 1.96 -2.29 6.54
N PHE A 35 1.59 -1.44 5.58
CA PHE A 35 1.96 -1.61 4.18
C PHE A 35 3.49 -1.57 3.98
N PHE A 36 4.20 -0.61 4.56
CA PHE A 36 5.66 -0.54 4.49
C PHE A 36 6.33 -1.74 5.18
N ASP A 37 5.79 -2.18 6.32
CA ASP A 37 6.29 -3.37 7.02
C ASP A 37 6.15 -4.64 6.16
N ALA A 38 4.98 -4.83 5.53
CA ALA A 38 4.74 -5.94 4.60
C ALA A 38 5.66 -5.87 3.36
N MET A 39 5.84 -4.66 2.81
CA MET A 39 6.75 -4.44 1.68
C MET A 39 8.20 -4.80 2.02
N SER A 40 8.71 -4.35 3.17
CA SER A 40 10.08 -4.63 3.60
C SER A 40 10.32 -6.12 3.82
N LYS A 41 9.31 -6.84 4.29
CA LYS A 41 9.31 -8.30 4.48
C LYS A 41 9.05 -9.10 3.20
N LYS A 42 8.73 -8.43 2.09
CA LYS A 42 8.28 -9.05 0.82
C LYS A 42 7.02 -9.91 0.99
N ASP A 43 6.21 -9.63 1.99
CA ASP A 43 4.93 -10.28 2.23
C ASP A 43 3.86 -9.71 1.29
N MET A 44 3.87 -10.23 0.05
CA MET A 44 2.97 -9.75 -0.99
C MET A 44 1.50 -10.08 -0.72
N GLU A 45 1.22 -11.08 0.12
CA GLU A 45 -0.14 -11.40 0.52
C GLU A 45 -0.69 -10.29 1.43
N SER A 46 0.08 -9.89 2.43
CA SER A 46 -0.28 -8.75 3.30
C SER A 46 -0.33 -7.43 2.53
N VAL A 47 0.59 -7.20 1.58
CA VAL A 47 0.55 -6.03 0.69
C VAL A 47 -0.79 -5.97 -0.05
N ARG A 48 -1.23 -7.08 -0.67
CA ARG A 48 -2.53 -7.13 -1.36
C ARG A 48 -3.72 -6.86 -0.44
N LYS A 49 -3.67 -7.35 0.80
CA LYS A 49 -4.73 -7.10 1.79
C LYS A 49 -4.81 -5.65 2.25
N LEU A 50 -3.70 -4.94 2.21
CA LEU A 50 -3.57 -3.55 2.65
C LEU A 50 -3.76 -2.53 1.51
N THR A 51 -3.87 -2.98 0.28
CA THR A 51 -4.09 -2.11 -0.89
C THR A 51 -5.51 -2.21 -1.42
N THR A 52 -5.93 -1.20 -2.18
CA THR A 52 -7.25 -1.18 -2.84
C THR A 52 -7.36 -2.29 -3.90
N SER A 53 -8.59 -2.68 -4.25
CA SER A 53 -8.84 -3.66 -5.31
C SER A 53 -8.26 -3.24 -6.66
N GLU A 54 -8.27 -1.94 -6.95
CA GLU A 54 -7.72 -1.33 -8.17
C GLU A 54 -6.20 -1.44 -8.25
N SER A 55 -5.54 -1.57 -7.09
CA SER A 55 -4.08 -1.69 -6.99
C SER A 55 -3.54 -3.05 -7.45
N LYS A 56 -4.40 -4.06 -7.63
CA LYS A 56 -3.99 -5.44 -7.91
C LYS A 56 -3.02 -5.55 -9.09
N GLY A 57 -3.34 -4.92 -10.21
CA GLY A 57 -2.49 -4.98 -11.41
C GLY A 57 -1.09 -4.42 -11.17
N MET A 58 -0.99 -3.33 -10.40
CA MET A 58 0.28 -2.70 -10.07
C MET A 58 1.08 -3.56 -9.07
N ILE A 59 0.42 -4.16 -8.09
CA ILE A 59 1.06 -5.07 -7.12
C ILE A 59 1.59 -6.33 -7.83
N ASP A 60 0.83 -6.88 -8.78
CA ASP A 60 1.28 -8.04 -9.57
C ASP A 60 2.51 -7.69 -10.43
N MET A 61 2.52 -6.50 -11.05
CA MET A 61 3.66 -6.01 -11.81
C MET A 61 4.88 -5.80 -10.89
N MET A 62 4.69 -5.20 -9.72
CA MET A 62 5.74 -5.00 -8.74
C MET A 62 6.32 -6.34 -8.26
N GLN A 63 5.48 -7.33 -7.96
CA GLN A 63 5.94 -8.67 -7.57
C GLN A 63 6.76 -9.33 -8.68
N MET A 64 6.34 -9.21 -9.93
CA MET A 64 7.09 -9.68 -11.09
C MET A 64 8.46 -8.98 -11.19
N GLY A 65 8.50 -7.66 -11.07
CA GLY A 65 9.74 -6.88 -11.08
C GLY A 65 10.69 -7.31 -9.96
N MET A 66 10.17 -7.53 -8.74
CA MET A 66 10.97 -8.00 -7.60
C MET A 66 11.53 -9.41 -7.81
N SER A 67 10.80 -10.31 -8.46
CA SER A 67 11.29 -11.68 -8.76
C SER A 67 12.45 -11.68 -9.75
N MET A 68 12.53 -10.66 -10.60
CA MET A 68 13.57 -10.49 -11.61
C MET A 68 14.77 -9.65 -11.12
N ALA A 69 14.57 -8.81 -10.11
CA ALA A 69 15.61 -7.94 -9.61
C ALA A 69 16.72 -8.77 -8.94
N LYS A 70 17.92 -8.68 -9.46
CA LYS A 70 19.13 -9.26 -8.84
C LYS A 70 19.52 -8.54 -7.56
N ASP A 71 19.16 -7.26 -7.45
CA ASP A 71 19.45 -6.42 -6.31
C ASP A 71 18.31 -6.53 -5.26
N LYS A 72 18.66 -7.16 -4.14
CA LYS A 72 17.75 -7.34 -3.00
C LYS A 72 17.63 -6.06 -2.14
N THR A 73 18.47 -5.06 -2.38
CA THR A 73 18.52 -3.83 -1.56
C THR A 73 17.52 -2.77 -2.03
N ALA A 74 16.95 -2.91 -3.22
CA ALA A 74 16.02 -1.95 -3.80
C ALA A 74 14.80 -1.63 -2.91
N LEU A 75 14.39 -2.55 -2.04
CA LEU A 75 13.30 -2.38 -1.10
C LEU A 75 13.74 -1.86 0.28
N ALA A 76 15.03 -1.85 0.59
CA ALA A 76 15.54 -1.42 1.90
C ALA A 76 15.18 0.06 2.19
N LYS A 77 15.05 0.89 1.16
CA LYS A 77 14.61 2.28 1.29
C LYS A 77 13.16 2.42 1.80
N TYR A 78 12.34 1.39 1.60
CA TYR A 78 10.95 1.37 2.08
C TYR A 78 10.80 0.71 3.46
N ASP A 79 11.92 0.41 4.14
CA ASP A 79 11.85 -0.04 5.52
C ASP A 79 11.25 1.07 6.39
N LYS A 80 10.28 0.70 7.23
CA LYS A 80 9.58 1.66 8.10
C LYS A 80 10.53 2.42 9.05
N SER A 81 11.67 1.82 9.38
CA SER A 81 12.71 2.48 10.21
C SER A 81 13.34 3.68 9.50
N ASN A 82 13.38 3.65 8.16
CA ASN A 82 13.90 4.72 7.32
C ASN A 82 12.86 5.75 6.93
N MET A 83 11.59 5.53 7.30
CA MET A 83 10.49 6.42 6.95
C MET A 83 9.99 7.17 8.18
N GLU A 84 9.68 8.44 7.99
CA GLU A 84 8.93 9.27 8.91
C GLU A 84 7.53 9.44 8.33
N ILE A 85 6.53 8.91 9.05
CA ILE A 85 5.14 8.93 8.59
C ILE A 85 4.39 10.05 9.30
N GLY A 86 3.93 11.01 8.52
CA GLY A 86 3.13 12.15 8.97
C GLY A 86 1.75 11.75 9.48
N GLU A 87 1.00 12.76 9.93
CA GLU A 87 -0.39 12.57 10.32
C GLU A 87 -1.28 12.41 9.07
N ALA A 88 -2.35 11.64 9.22
CA ALA A 88 -3.33 11.47 8.15
C ALA A 88 -4.25 12.68 8.05
N VAL A 89 -4.45 13.17 6.84
CA VAL A 89 -5.52 14.12 6.52
C VAL A 89 -6.67 13.33 5.94
N ILE A 90 -7.80 13.27 6.66
CA ILE A 90 -8.97 12.46 6.31
C ILE A 90 -10.06 13.35 5.74
N ASN A 91 -10.62 12.95 4.61
CA ASN A 91 -11.76 13.58 3.96
C ASN A 91 -12.79 12.50 3.57
N GLY A 92 -13.74 12.23 4.43
CA GLY A 92 -14.72 11.16 4.24
C GLY A 92 -14.07 9.77 4.18
N ASP A 93 -14.22 9.09 3.05
CA ASP A 93 -13.64 7.76 2.79
C ASP A 93 -12.28 7.82 2.07
N GLU A 94 -11.69 8.99 1.96
CA GLU A 94 -10.35 9.21 1.43
C GLU A 94 -9.45 9.82 2.50
N ALA A 95 -8.17 9.46 2.45
CA ALA A 95 -7.15 10.04 3.33
C ALA A 95 -5.83 10.19 2.57
N THR A 96 -5.05 11.16 2.98
CA THR A 96 -3.67 11.33 2.52
C THR A 96 -2.71 11.26 3.71
N VAL A 97 -1.58 10.63 3.49
CA VAL A 97 -0.51 10.51 4.50
C VAL A 97 0.83 10.79 3.81
N VAL A 98 1.58 11.72 4.35
CA VAL A 98 2.93 12.03 3.86
C VAL A 98 3.93 11.05 4.49
N ALA A 99 4.73 10.42 3.67
CA ALA A 99 5.86 9.61 4.08
C ALA A 99 7.16 10.28 3.62
N LYS A 100 8.07 10.57 4.55
CA LYS A 100 9.36 11.20 4.28
C LYS A 100 10.49 10.20 4.52
N GLU A 101 11.36 10.04 3.55
CA GLU A 101 12.57 9.23 3.73
C GLU A 101 13.60 10.03 4.54
N LYS A 102 14.07 9.44 5.65
CA LYS A 102 14.98 10.10 6.58
C LYS A 102 16.35 10.40 5.99
N THR A 103 16.82 9.55 5.07
CA THR A 103 18.16 9.67 4.48
C THR A 103 18.22 10.73 3.38
N SER A 104 17.27 10.70 2.43
CA SER A 104 17.23 11.66 1.32
C SER A 104 16.46 12.93 1.66
N GLY A 105 15.58 12.88 2.68
CA GLY A 105 14.63 13.94 2.98
C GLY A 105 13.48 14.05 1.99
N GLU A 106 13.42 13.15 0.99
CA GLU A 106 12.34 13.15 0.00
C GLU A 106 11.01 12.75 0.65
N SER A 107 9.95 13.48 0.30
CA SER A 107 8.60 13.20 0.74
C SER A 107 7.76 12.65 -0.39
N VAL A 108 6.85 11.75 -0.06
CA VAL A 108 5.83 11.20 -0.98
C VAL A 108 4.50 11.20 -0.26
N THR A 109 3.46 11.71 -0.91
CA THR A 109 2.09 11.67 -0.39
C THR A 109 1.42 10.39 -0.86
N PHE A 110 0.93 9.59 0.07
CA PHE A 110 0.17 8.38 -0.21
C PHE A 110 -1.32 8.65 -0.04
N SER A 111 -2.10 8.27 -1.04
CA SER A 111 -3.57 8.27 -0.98
C SER A 111 -4.05 6.94 -0.41
N LEU A 112 -5.02 7.00 0.48
CA LEU A 112 -5.71 5.84 1.04
C LEU A 112 -7.21 6.00 0.82
N LYS A 113 -7.89 4.88 0.60
CA LYS A 113 -9.34 4.82 0.44
C LYS A 113 -9.94 3.81 1.40
N LYS A 114 -11.13 4.09 1.87
CA LYS A 114 -11.87 3.16 2.71
C LYS A 114 -12.63 2.17 1.83
N GLN A 115 -12.29 0.90 1.93
CA GLN A 115 -12.98 -0.20 1.23
C GLN A 115 -13.39 -1.26 2.25
N GLU A 116 -14.63 -1.69 2.20
CA GLU A 116 -15.18 -2.70 3.12
C GLU A 116 -14.98 -2.33 4.61
N GLY A 117 -15.08 -1.04 4.92
CA GLY A 117 -14.91 -0.52 6.28
C GLY A 117 -13.45 -0.42 6.77
N ALA A 118 -12.46 -0.77 5.95
CA ALA A 118 -11.05 -0.70 6.28
C ALA A 118 -10.31 0.28 5.37
N TRP A 119 -9.31 0.98 5.91
CA TRP A 119 -8.41 1.80 5.11
C TRP A 119 -7.49 0.93 4.26
N LYS A 120 -7.32 1.30 3.00
CA LYS A 120 -6.50 0.63 2.00
C LYS A 120 -5.60 1.64 1.30
N VAL A 121 -4.34 1.30 1.10
CA VAL A 121 -3.42 2.14 0.32
C VAL A 121 -3.82 2.05 -1.15
N ALA A 122 -4.05 3.20 -1.76
CA ALA A 122 -4.30 3.30 -3.19
C ALA A 122 -2.94 3.29 -3.92
N PHE A 123 -2.62 2.16 -4.51
CA PHE A 123 -1.39 1.93 -5.26
C PHE A 123 -1.73 1.50 -6.69
N ASP A 124 -2.61 2.26 -7.32
CA ASP A 124 -3.04 2.10 -8.71
C ASP A 124 -2.37 3.18 -9.60
N MET A 125 -2.56 3.04 -10.91
CA MET A 125 -1.99 3.99 -11.88
C MET A 125 -2.43 5.43 -11.62
N GLY A 126 -3.69 5.65 -11.25
CA GLY A 126 -4.23 6.98 -10.95
C GLY A 126 -3.52 7.62 -9.77
N SER A 127 -3.41 6.89 -8.66
CA SER A 127 -2.75 7.35 -7.43
C SER A 127 -1.25 7.56 -7.63
N MET A 128 -0.58 6.72 -8.43
CA MET A 128 0.82 6.93 -8.79
C MET A 128 1.02 8.17 -9.66
N MET A 129 0.08 8.43 -10.56
CA MET A 129 0.10 9.65 -11.38
C MET A 129 -0.09 10.90 -10.52
N GLU A 130 -1.00 10.85 -9.53
CA GLU A 130 -1.20 11.92 -8.57
C GLU A 130 0.09 12.21 -7.78
N MET A 131 0.70 11.17 -7.20
CA MET A 131 1.99 11.27 -6.51
C MET A 131 3.09 11.88 -7.40
N ALA A 132 3.20 11.45 -8.65
CA ALA A 132 4.17 11.97 -9.59
C ALA A 132 3.90 13.46 -9.92
N THR A 133 2.63 13.83 -10.07
CA THR A 133 2.20 15.20 -10.34
C THR A 133 2.53 16.12 -9.19
N ASP A 134 2.28 15.71 -7.96
CA ASP A 134 2.57 16.50 -6.77
C ASP A 134 4.09 16.70 -6.61
N LYS A 135 4.88 15.66 -6.83
CA LYS A 135 6.34 15.74 -6.80
C LYS A 135 6.89 16.66 -7.91
N MET A 136 6.26 16.70 -9.09
CA MET A 136 6.63 17.61 -10.18
C MET A 136 6.26 19.05 -9.85
N LYS A 137 5.10 19.30 -9.24
CA LYS A 137 4.70 20.63 -8.75
C LYS A 137 5.68 21.17 -7.72
N GLU A 138 6.09 20.35 -6.75
CA GLU A 138 7.10 20.71 -5.75
C GLU A 138 8.45 21.11 -6.40
N LYS A 139 8.80 20.47 -7.53
CA LYS A 139 9.99 20.78 -8.32
C LYS A 139 9.81 21.95 -9.29
N GLY A 140 8.66 22.64 -9.28
CA GLY A 140 8.39 23.82 -10.10
C GLY A 140 8.04 23.53 -11.56
N VAL A 141 7.63 22.31 -11.90
CA VAL A 141 7.14 21.98 -13.25
C VAL A 141 5.81 22.66 -13.50
N GLY A 142 5.74 23.44 -14.58
CA GLY A 142 4.57 24.24 -14.95
C GLY A 142 3.33 23.40 -15.25
N ALA A 143 2.14 23.97 -15.00
CA ALA A 143 0.85 23.29 -15.14
C ALA A 143 0.60 22.72 -16.55
N ASP A 144 1.06 23.39 -17.60
CA ASP A 144 0.88 22.93 -18.97
C ASP A 144 1.72 21.69 -19.29
N SER A 145 2.97 21.65 -18.82
CA SER A 145 3.83 20.47 -18.95
C SER A 145 3.26 19.27 -18.18
N LEU A 146 2.68 19.51 -17.01
CA LEU A 146 1.99 18.47 -16.24
C LEU A 146 0.78 17.91 -16.98
N LYS A 147 -0.02 18.79 -17.62
CA LYS A 147 -1.19 18.38 -18.41
C LYS A 147 -0.79 17.48 -19.60
N MET A 148 0.29 17.83 -20.29
CA MET A 148 0.81 17.02 -21.41
C MET A 148 1.25 15.63 -20.93
N ILE A 149 2.04 15.56 -19.86
CA ILE A 149 2.51 14.31 -19.27
C ILE A 149 1.33 13.46 -18.79
N MET A 150 0.35 14.07 -18.12
CA MET A 150 -0.86 13.36 -17.67
C MET A 150 -1.68 12.78 -18.84
N ASN A 151 -1.79 13.49 -19.94
CA ASN A 151 -2.52 12.98 -21.11
C ASN A 151 -1.79 11.80 -21.78
N GLU A 152 -0.48 11.83 -21.86
CA GLU A 152 0.30 10.69 -22.36
C GLU A 152 0.19 9.48 -21.41
N MET A 153 0.31 9.70 -20.11
CA MET A 153 0.23 8.62 -19.11
C MET A 153 -1.18 8.00 -19.02
N LYS A 154 -2.26 8.77 -19.23
CA LYS A 154 -3.63 8.24 -19.28
C LYS A 154 -3.84 7.21 -20.40
N ASN A 155 -3.07 7.30 -21.45
CA ASN A 155 -3.12 6.36 -22.58
C ASN A 155 -2.31 5.09 -22.33
N LEU A 156 -1.52 5.03 -21.22
CA LEU A 156 -0.80 3.84 -20.82
C LEU A 156 -1.77 2.87 -20.11
N ASN A 157 -2.03 1.75 -20.75
CA ASN A 157 -2.83 0.67 -20.18
C ASN A 157 -1.92 -0.31 -19.44
N ILE A 158 -2.26 -0.65 -18.18
CA ILE A 158 -1.53 -1.63 -17.36
C ILE A 158 -1.37 -2.97 -18.09
N ASP A 159 -2.40 -3.42 -18.80
CA ASP A 159 -2.35 -4.68 -19.56
C ASP A 159 -1.31 -4.64 -20.67
N SER A 160 -1.19 -3.48 -21.35
CA SER A 160 -0.16 -3.26 -22.37
C SER A 160 1.24 -3.27 -21.78
N LEU A 161 1.43 -2.63 -20.61
CA LEU A 161 2.71 -2.64 -19.89
C LEU A 161 3.07 -4.05 -19.41
N GLN A 162 2.12 -4.81 -18.88
CA GLN A 162 2.34 -6.20 -18.48
C GLN A 162 2.72 -7.08 -19.68
N LYS A 163 2.09 -6.86 -20.82
CA LYS A 163 2.40 -7.60 -22.06
C LYS A 163 3.83 -7.32 -22.52
N VAL A 164 4.21 -6.06 -22.63
CA VAL A 164 5.58 -5.64 -23.00
C VAL A 164 6.61 -6.19 -22.04
N LEU A 165 6.33 -6.16 -20.73
CA LEU A 165 7.21 -6.70 -19.71
C LEU A 165 7.38 -8.22 -19.87
N LYS A 166 6.29 -8.97 -20.07
CA LYS A 166 6.33 -10.41 -20.31
C LYS A 166 7.10 -10.79 -21.58
N GLU A 167 6.88 -10.03 -22.66
CA GLU A 167 7.60 -10.24 -23.93
C GLU A 167 9.10 -9.94 -23.79
N GLY A 168 9.45 -8.87 -23.10
CA GLY A 168 10.84 -8.54 -22.78
C GLY A 168 11.54 -9.63 -21.97
N ILE A 169 10.85 -10.21 -20.97
CA ILE A 169 11.35 -11.33 -20.18
C ILE A 169 11.63 -12.55 -21.05
N LYS A 170 10.64 -12.92 -21.90
CA LYS A 170 10.76 -14.07 -22.77
C LYS A 170 11.90 -13.92 -23.78
N ALA A 171 12.14 -12.70 -24.27
CA ALA A 171 13.25 -12.40 -25.16
C ALA A 171 14.62 -12.53 -24.44
N MET A 172 14.70 -12.15 -23.17
CA MET A 172 15.92 -12.28 -22.37
C MET A 172 16.24 -13.74 -22.03
N ASP A 173 15.24 -14.58 -21.78
CA ASP A 173 15.42 -16.02 -21.50
C ASP A 173 15.79 -16.81 -22.77
N SER A 174 15.35 -16.38 -23.93
CA SER A 174 15.68 -17.01 -25.21
C SER A 174 17.05 -16.62 -25.76
N ALA A 175 17.72 -15.63 -25.17
CA ALA A 175 19.06 -15.15 -25.54
C ALA A 175 20.19 -15.81 -24.72
N LYS A 176 19.88 -16.77 -23.85
CA LYS A 176 20.82 -17.62 -23.12
C LYS A 176 20.95 -18.98 -23.77
#